data_44fca8cd7c9ce8c43b8b61d7b087671b
#
_entry.id   44fca8cd7c9ce8c43b8b61d7b087671b
#
_cell.length_a   1.000
_cell.length_b   1.000
_cell.length_c   1.000
_cell.angle_alpha   90.00
_cell.angle_beta   90.00
_cell.angle_gamma   90.00
#
_symmetry.space_group_name_H-M   'P 1'
#
loop_
_entity.id
_entity.type
_entity.pdbx_description
1 polymer ?
#
loop_
_entity_poly.entity_id
_entity_poly.type
_entity_poly.pdbx_seq_one_letter_code
_entity_poly.pdbx_strand_id
1 'polypeptide(L)'
;MHVIQQTSETVRWRALVQWTLSVLVCATLLWPRSAAAQTAESGLPSETPAKLEAVAIGFDYVRRDVMIPMRDGVKLHTVILVPKGAKDAGILLTRTPYDADAQTNHASAHLATSLDGYDNATDVIIAGGYIRVVQDVRGKYGSEGDYVMTRPLHGPLNPTAVDHSTDTYDTIDWLVKNIPESNGRVGILGISYDGFLPLMALVNPHPALRVAVPMNPMVDGWMGDDWFHNGAFRQQNMPYIYEQEATRDNRAKWWSSYFDDYDEYMAAGSAGEMGRLHGLAQVGFWRKVLEHPSYDTWWQRQAMDKILGAQPLKVPVMLVHSLWDQEDIYGAPAVYKAIKPKDTDNDKVFLVLGPWHHGQEIEDASTLGALKFGSDTGLYFRREILAPFLAQYLKEGAPKADIAPVSAFETGSNKWLRLNTWPSGCTSGCKPKATPLYLTAGLKLRFGAAKVDETTFDEYTSDP
;
A
#
# COMPACT_ATOMS: atom_id res chain seq x y z
N MET A 1 20.39 27.37 -45.19
CA MET A 1 20.31 28.69 -45.88
C MET A 1 19.30 29.54 -45.14
N HIS A 2 19.73 30.48 -44.50
CA HIS A 2 19.37 31.76 -43.89
C HIS A 2 19.56 31.79 -42.36
N VAL A 3 20.69 32.41 -42.04
CA VAL A 3 21.11 32.96 -40.76
C VAL A 3 20.41 34.29 -40.57
N ILE A 4 19.91 34.61 -39.40
CA ILE A 4 19.77 35.98 -38.94
C ILE A 4 20.32 36.08 -37.51
N GLN A 5 21.47 36.79 -37.45
CA GLN A 5 22.03 37.40 -36.24
C GLN A 5 21.37 38.76 -36.01
N GLN A 6 21.14 39.14 -34.77
CA GLN A 6 21.15 40.55 -34.32
C GLN A 6 21.49 40.55 -32.82
N THR A 7 22.63 40.95 -32.50
CA THR A 7 23.37 42.09 -31.94
C THR A 7 22.71 42.84 -30.75
N SER A 8 23.55 42.91 -29.73
CA SER A 8 23.46 43.66 -28.50
C SER A 8 23.34 45.17 -28.64
N GLU A 9 22.69 45.87 -27.73
CA GLU A 9 23.09 47.21 -27.33
C GLU A 9 22.80 47.49 -25.87
N THR A 10 23.88 47.91 -25.21
CA THR A 10 23.95 48.45 -23.83
C THR A 10 23.74 49.96 -23.89
N VAL A 11 22.94 50.51 -22.96
CA VAL A 11 23.00 51.95 -22.67
C VAL A 11 23.09 52.17 -21.18
N ARG A 12 24.25 52.72 -20.78
CA ARG A 12 24.51 53.31 -19.47
C ARG A 12 24.11 54.79 -19.52
N TRP A 13 23.47 55.31 -18.45
CA TRP A 13 23.52 56.71 -18.11
C TRP A 13 23.78 56.88 -16.61
N ARG A 14 24.90 57.59 -16.32
CA ARG A 14 25.23 58.24 -15.04
C ARG A 14 24.87 59.71 -15.15
N ALA A 15 24.37 60.31 -14.10
CA ALA A 15 24.66 61.69 -13.76
C ALA A 15 24.31 61.97 -12.30
N LEU A 16 25.31 62.46 -11.65
CA LEU A 16 25.37 63.19 -10.36
C LEU A 16 24.61 64.52 -10.43
N VAL A 17 24.15 65.05 -9.28
CA VAL A 17 24.54 66.40 -8.79
C VAL A 17 24.03 66.62 -7.36
N GLN A 18 24.86 67.30 -6.61
CA GLN A 18 25.02 67.63 -5.17
C GLN A 18 24.22 68.84 -4.69
N TRP A 19 24.08 68.91 -3.32
CA TRP A 19 24.09 70.06 -2.37
C TRP A 19 22.86 71.01 -2.37
N THR A 20 22.27 71.32 -1.16
CA THR A 20 22.77 72.24 -0.12
C THR A 20 21.90 72.17 1.13
N LEU A 21 22.57 72.39 2.29
CA LEU A 21 22.01 72.65 3.63
C LEU A 21 21.24 73.98 3.71
N SER A 22 20.19 73.99 4.54
CA SER A 22 19.87 75.24 5.35
C SER A 22 19.12 74.81 6.61
N VAL A 23 19.74 75.18 7.73
CA VAL A 23 19.23 75.08 9.11
C VAL A 23 18.29 76.25 9.37
N LEU A 24 17.10 75.99 9.90
CA LEU A 24 16.35 76.97 10.67
C LEU A 24 15.67 76.29 11.86
N VAL A 25 16.13 76.73 13.05
CA VAL A 25 15.59 76.40 14.36
C VAL A 25 14.33 77.21 14.60
N CYS A 26 13.21 76.55 14.89
CA CYS A 26 12.10 77.19 15.63
C CYS A 26 11.55 76.16 16.64
N ALA A 27 11.81 76.41 17.88
CA ALA A 27 11.21 75.74 19.02
C ALA A 27 9.76 76.21 19.20
N THR A 28 8.81 75.24 19.13
CA THR A 28 7.47 75.45 19.67
C THR A 28 7.01 74.12 20.34
N LEU A 29 6.52 74.35 21.53
CA LEU A 29 5.96 73.45 22.52
C LEU A 29 5.24 72.20 21.96
N LEU A 30 5.76 71.05 22.30
CA LEU A 30 5.13 69.75 22.07
C LEU A 30 4.26 69.37 23.25
N TRP A 31 2.96 69.33 23.05
CA TRP A 31 2.05 68.45 23.78
C TRP A 31 2.04 67.08 23.10
N PRO A 32 2.13 65.96 23.87
CA PRO A 32 2.01 64.65 23.25
C PRO A 32 0.54 64.42 22.91
N ARG A 33 0.20 64.60 21.66
CA ARG A 33 -0.99 63.93 21.11
C ARG A 33 -0.63 62.48 20.94
N SER A 34 -1.20 61.59 21.77
CA SER A 34 -1.30 60.20 21.48
C SER A 34 -2.06 60.04 20.16
N ALA A 35 -1.32 59.92 19.07
CA ALA A 35 -1.88 59.38 17.85
C ALA A 35 -2.12 57.89 18.12
N ALA A 36 -3.35 57.54 18.46
CA ALA A 36 -3.81 56.19 18.27
C ALA A 36 -3.55 55.88 16.79
N ALA A 37 -2.59 55.01 16.53
CA ALA A 37 -2.41 54.43 15.22
C ALA A 37 -3.71 53.67 14.91
N GLN A 38 -4.60 54.29 14.14
CA GLN A 38 -5.60 53.56 13.42
C GLN A 38 -4.79 52.65 12.48
N THR A 39 -4.68 51.38 12.84
CA THR A 39 -4.35 50.34 11.89
C THR A 39 -5.44 50.41 10.81
N ALA A 40 -5.08 51.01 9.67
CA ALA A 40 -5.91 50.89 8.49
C ALA A 40 -6.14 49.41 8.26
N GLU A 41 -7.36 48.93 8.42
CA GLU A 41 -7.76 47.62 7.93
C GLU A 41 -7.57 47.67 6.41
N SER A 42 -6.38 47.27 5.98
CA SER A 42 -6.04 47.17 4.57
C SER A 42 -6.53 45.81 4.06
N GLY A 43 -7.79 45.75 3.71
CA GLY A 43 -8.30 44.59 3.01
C GLY A 43 -9.76 44.27 3.37
N LEU A 44 -10.39 43.54 2.50
CA LEU A 44 -11.67 42.91 2.81
C LEU A 44 -11.46 41.83 3.90
N PRO A 45 -12.41 41.67 4.83
CA PRO A 45 -12.34 40.58 5.80
C PRO A 45 -12.32 39.24 5.10
N SER A 46 -11.59 38.27 5.67
CA SER A 46 -11.57 36.89 5.13
C SER A 46 -12.99 36.30 5.18
N GLU A 47 -13.44 35.75 4.07
CA GLU A 47 -14.70 34.98 3.99
C GLU A 47 -14.51 33.53 4.45
N THR A 48 -13.24 33.12 4.64
CA THR A 48 -12.90 31.80 5.17
C THR A 48 -12.90 31.86 6.70
N PRO A 49 -13.74 31.05 7.38
CA PRO A 49 -13.74 31.00 8.83
C PRO A 49 -12.42 30.46 9.36
N ALA A 50 -11.96 30.95 10.51
CA ALA A 50 -10.74 30.45 11.16
C ALA A 50 -10.84 28.95 11.50
N LYS A 51 -12.05 28.47 11.74
CA LYS A 51 -12.38 27.07 11.94
C LYS A 51 -13.77 26.80 11.36
N LEU A 52 -13.86 25.86 10.44
CA LEU A 52 -15.15 25.36 9.94
C LEU A 52 -15.60 24.16 10.81
N GLU A 53 -16.80 24.25 11.37
CA GLU A 53 -17.43 23.12 12.04
C GLU A 53 -18.45 22.47 11.06
N ALA A 54 -18.10 21.28 10.58
CA ALA A 54 -18.96 20.54 9.66
C ALA A 54 -20.26 20.11 10.36
N VAL A 55 -21.38 20.29 9.67
CA VAL A 55 -22.70 19.83 10.14
C VAL A 55 -22.96 18.45 9.57
N ALA A 56 -23.01 17.43 10.43
CA ALA A 56 -23.19 16.04 10.06
C ALA A 56 -24.65 15.53 10.27
N ILE A 57 -25.63 16.43 10.21
CA ILE A 57 -27.05 16.06 10.26
C ILE A 57 -27.40 15.31 8.97
N GLY A 58 -27.97 14.10 9.10
CA GLY A 58 -28.32 13.26 7.94
C GLY A 58 -27.26 12.23 7.53
N PHE A 59 -26.05 12.29 8.05
CA PHE A 59 -25.07 11.22 7.86
C PHE A 59 -25.56 9.93 8.53
N ASP A 60 -25.32 8.77 7.90
CA ASP A 60 -25.62 7.45 8.46
C ASP A 60 -24.44 6.85 9.27
N TYR A 61 -23.36 7.62 9.42
CA TYR A 61 -22.19 7.26 10.21
C TYR A 61 -21.66 8.46 11.02
N VAL A 62 -20.75 8.18 11.93
CA VAL A 62 -19.95 9.15 12.67
C VAL A 62 -18.50 9.00 12.25
N ARG A 63 -17.88 10.08 11.76
CA ARG A 63 -16.43 10.16 11.50
C ARG A 63 -15.72 10.69 12.73
N ARG A 64 -14.62 10.03 13.09
CA ARG A 64 -13.69 10.46 14.14
C ARG A 64 -12.29 10.47 13.57
N ASP A 65 -11.65 11.63 13.59
CA ASP A 65 -10.24 11.81 13.23
C ASP A 65 -9.44 11.89 14.52
N VAL A 66 -8.52 10.96 14.73
CA VAL A 66 -7.78 10.84 15.97
C VAL A 66 -6.29 10.60 15.72
N MET A 67 -5.47 11.08 16.65
CA MET A 67 -4.04 10.82 16.66
C MET A 67 -3.74 9.76 17.74
N ILE A 68 -3.55 8.52 17.30
CA ILE A 68 -3.30 7.38 18.20
C ILE A 68 -1.83 7.39 18.63
N PRO A 69 -1.54 7.47 19.95
CA PRO A 69 -0.17 7.45 20.44
C PRO A 69 0.41 6.03 20.38
N MET A 70 1.61 5.92 19.80
CA MET A 70 2.43 4.70 19.81
C MET A 70 3.30 4.66 21.07
N ARG A 71 3.89 3.52 21.36
CA ARG A 71 4.75 3.27 22.54
C ARG A 71 5.96 4.19 22.69
N ASP A 72 6.43 4.77 21.59
CA ASP A 72 7.53 5.73 21.54
C ASP A 72 7.07 7.19 21.60
N GLY A 73 5.77 7.43 21.74
CA GLY A 73 5.16 8.76 21.84
C GLY A 73 4.82 9.41 20.50
N VAL A 74 5.23 8.83 19.35
CA VAL A 74 4.79 9.24 18.02
C VAL A 74 3.30 8.95 17.87
N LYS A 75 2.57 9.85 17.22
CA LYS A 75 1.13 9.71 17.03
C LYS A 75 0.81 9.44 15.57
N LEU A 76 -0.07 8.46 15.35
CA LEU A 76 -0.50 8.07 14.00
C LEU A 76 -1.92 8.57 13.74
N HIS A 77 -2.07 9.29 12.62
CA HIS A 77 -3.35 9.78 12.15
C HIS A 77 -4.24 8.60 11.75
N THR A 78 -5.47 8.62 12.27
CA THR A 78 -6.41 7.50 12.12
C THR A 78 -7.82 8.02 11.92
N VAL A 79 -8.47 7.58 10.86
CA VAL A 79 -9.86 7.85 10.58
C VAL A 79 -10.71 6.66 11.01
N ILE A 80 -11.74 6.93 11.79
CA ILE A 80 -12.67 5.92 12.31
C ILE A 80 -14.07 6.28 11.86
N LEU A 81 -14.69 5.39 11.08
CA LEU A 81 -16.06 5.52 10.60
C LEU A 81 -16.95 4.53 11.34
N VAL A 82 -17.84 5.05 12.17
CA VAL A 82 -18.74 4.26 13.00
C VAL A 82 -20.15 4.35 12.42
N PRO A 83 -20.75 3.26 11.93
CA PRO A 83 -22.14 3.28 11.47
C PRO A 83 -23.06 3.75 12.59
N LYS A 84 -24.02 4.64 12.30
CA LYS A 84 -24.97 5.12 13.31
C LYS A 84 -25.82 3.96 13.84
N GLY A 85 -25.91 3.90 15.15
CA GLY A 85 -26.60 2.81 15.85
C GLY A 85 -25.80 1.53 15.99
N ALA A 86 -24.52 1.52 15.58
CA ALA A 86 -23.63 0.39 15.81
C ALA A 86 -23.52 0.06 17.31
N LYS A 87 -23.67 -1.22 17.65
CA LYS A 87 -23.47 -1.78 18.98
C LYS A 87 -22.80 -3.14 18.79
N ASP A 88 -21.83 -3.44 19.64
CA ASP A 88 -21.11 -4.70 19.60
C ASP A 88 -20.56 -5.04 18.18
N ALA A 89 -20.09 -4.01 17.46
CA ALA A 89 -19.62 -4.15 16.10
C ALA A 89 -18.14 -4.55 16.06
N GLY A 90 -17.78 -5.46 15.17
CA GLY A 90 -16.38 -5.75 14.88
C GLY A 90 -15.69 -4.57 14.19
N ILE A 91 -14.39 -4.43 14.40
CA ILE A 91 -13.54 -3.42 13.75
C ILE A 91 -12.86 -4.06 12.54
N LEU A 92 -12.87 -3.36 11.40
CA LEU A 92 -12.04 -3.64 10.24
C LEU A 92 -11.00 -2.53 10.07
N LEU A 93 -9.74 -2.88 10.26
CA LEU A 93 -8.57 -2.01 10.18
C LEU A 93 -7.85 -2.19 8.83
N THR A 94 -7.51 -1.08 8.19
CA THR A 94 -6.44 -1.00 7.20
C THR A 94 -5.42 0.03 7.67
N ARG A 95 -4.14 -0.28 7.50
CA ARG A 95 -3.06 0.68 7.64
C ARG A 95 -2.48 0.96 6.26
N THR A 96 -2.11 2.20 5.96
CA THR A 96 -1.85 2.61 4.58
C THR A 96 -0.78 3.71 4.46
N PRO A 97 0.07 3.67 3.42
CA PRO A 97 0.86 4.82 3.01
C PRO A 97 0.14 5.70 1.95
N TYR A 98 -1.17 5.47 1.70
CA TYR A 98 -1.92 6.03 0.57
C TYR A 98 -3.01 7.02 0.95
N ASP A 99 -2.90 7.71 2.11
CA ASP A 99 -3.84 8.73 2.57
C ASP A 99 -5.16 8.19 3.15
N ALA A 100 -5.19 8.08 4.46
CA ALA A 100 -6.40 7.66 5.18
C ALA A 100 -7.58 8.61 4.98
N ASP A 101 -7.34 9.91 4.80
CA ASP A 101 -8.39 10.90 4.51
C ASP A 101 -8.98 10.69 3.12
N ALA A 102 -8.16 10.46 2.11
CA ALA A 102 -8.63 10.22 0.75
C ALA A 102 -9.45 8.92 0.65
N GLN A 103 -9.02 7.85 1.32
CA GLN A 103 -9.73 6.57 1.35
C GLN A 103 -11.05 6.62 2.14
N THR A 104 -11.23 7.62 2.99
CA THR A 104 -12.42 7.80 3.83
C THR A 104 -13.05 9.17 3.63
N ASN A 105 -13.17 9.56 2.39
CA ASN A 105 -13.65 10.87 2.00
C ASN A 105 -15.00 11.20 2.68
N HIS A 106 -15.15 12.44 3.14
CA HIS A 106 -16.34 12.93 3.86
C HIS A 106 -17.30 13.71 2.96
N ALA A 107 -17.21 13.51 1.65
CA ALA A 107 -18.07 14.21 0.69
C ALA A 107 -19.51 13.65 0.61
N SER A 108 -19.77 12.50 1.24
CA SER A 108 -21.10 11.88 1.26
C SER A 108 -21.62 11.67 2.67
N ALA A 109 -22.94 11.85 2.83
CA ALA A 109 -23.66 11.52 4.06
C ALA A 109 -23.89 10.01 4.24
N HIS A 110 -23.58 9.20 3.23
CA HIS A 110 -23.75 7.75 3.24
C HIS A 110 -22.40 7.05 3.31
N LEU A 111 -22.22 6.18 4.29
CA LEU A 111 -20.98 5.42 4.49
C LEU A 111 -20.58 4.64 3.23
N ALA A 112 -21.57 4.06 2.53
CA ALA A 112 -21.35 3.31 1.29
C ALA A 112 -20.66 4.12 0.16
N THR A 113 -20.79 5.44 0.18
CA THR A 113 -20.19 6.34 -0.81
C THR A 113 -19.12 7.27 -0.23
N SER A 114 -18.76 7.06 1.02
CA SER A 114 -17.67 7.77 1.71
C SER A 114 -16.38 6.97 1.75
N LEU A 115 -16.42 5.67 1.47
CA LEU A 115 -15.26 4.80 1.36
C LEU A 115 -14.79 4.83 -0.08
N ASP A 116 -13.54 5.20 -0.27
CA ASP A 116 -12.87 5.26 -1.55
C ASP A 116 -11.54 4.49 -1.48
N GLY A 117 -10.89 4.29 -2.63
CA GLY A 117 -9.68 3.50 -2.70
C GLY A 117 -9.92 1.99 -2.76
N TYR A 118 -8.98 1.31 -3.34
CA TYR A 118 -9.10 -0.10 -3.70
C TYR A 118 -9.05 -1.08 -2.52
N ASP A 119 -8.66 -0.64 -1.31
CA ASP A 119 -8.68 -1.48 -0.11
C ASP A 119 -10.04 -1.60 0.56
N ASN A 120 -11.04 -0.85 0.12
CA ASN A 120 -12.22 -0.65 0.95
C ASN A 120 -13.31 -1.72 0.82
N ALA A 121 -13.28 -2.64 -0.13
CA ALA A 121 -14.29 -3.72 -0.24
C ALA A 121 -15.69 -3.30 0.28
N THR A 122 -16.18 -2.15 -0.19
CA THR A 122 -17.25 -1.34 0.43
C THR A 122 -18.54 -2.13 0.64
N ASP A 123 -18.92 -3.01 -0.30
CA ASP A 123 -20.11 -3.86 -0.22
C ASP A 123 -20.06 -4.80 1.00
N VAL A 124 -18.90 -5.40 1.29
CA VAL A 124 -18.72 -6.27 2.46
C VAL A 124 -18.73 -5.49 3.76
N ILE A 125 -18.06 -4.32 3.78
CA ILE A 125 -17.98 -3.47 4.97
C ILE A 125 -19.35 -2.97 5.35
N ILE A 126 -20.10 -2.40 4.39
CA ILE A 126 -21.44 -1.87 4.63
C ILE A 126 -22.42 -2.96 5.02
N ALA A 127 -22.47 -4.07 4.27
CA ALA A 127 -23.34 -5.20 4.58
C ALA A 127 -22.99 -5.85 5.92
N GLY A 128 -21.71 -5.83 6.29
CA GLY A 128 -21.22 -6.35 7.57
C GLY A 128 -21.54 -5.47 8.77
N GLY A 129 -21.74 -4.16 8.59
CA GLY A 129 -21.97 -3.21 9.69
C GLY A 129 -20.74 -3.03 10.58
N TYR A 130 -19.54 -3.21 10.04
CA TYR A 130 -18.28 -3.06 10.75
C TYR A 130 -17.93 -1.59 11.01
N ILE A 131 -17.22 -1.33 12.08
CA ILE A 131 -16.52 -0.07 12.29
C ILE A 131 -15.29 -0.07 11.39
N ARG A 132 -15.22 0.84 10.43
CA ARG A 132 -14.11 0.97 9.50
C ARG A 132 -13.03 1.87 10.10
N VAL A 133 -11.80 1.39 10.13
CA VAL A 133 -10.63 2.16 10.59
C VAL A 133 -9.58 2.17 9.51
N VAL A 134 -9.13 3.36 9.12
CA VAL A 134 -8.02 3.55 8.20
C VAL A 134 -6.98 4.42 8.87
N GLN A 135 -5.72 3.97 8.88
CA GLN A 135 -4.62 4.64 9.58
C GLN A 135 -3.46 4.89 8.63
N ASP A 136 -3.02 6.16 8.55
CA ASP A 136 -1.75 6.49 7.90
C ASP A 136 -0.59 5.83 8.63
N VAL A 137 0.30 5.15 7.90
CA VAL A 137 1.52 4.61 8.48
C VAL A 137 2.45 5.73 8.94
N ARG A 138 3.33 5.41 9.88
CA ARG A 138 4.34 6.30 10.44
C ARG A 138 5.08 7.09 9.35
N GLY A 139 5.12 8.41 9.48
CA GLY A 139 5.83 9.32 8.57
C GLY A 139 5.11 9.63 7.27
N LYS A 140 3.87 9.18 7.08
CA LYS A 140 3.05 9.49 5.90
C LYS A 140 1.85 10.35 6.29
N TYR A 141 1.46 11.24 5.38
CA TYR A 141 0.29 12.13 5.49
C TYR A 141 0.15 12.77 6.87
N GLY A 142 -0.95 12.53 7.58
CA GLY A 142 -1.23 13.08 8.90
C GLY A 142 -0.46 12.44 10.06
N SER A 143 0.21 11.31 9.85
CA SER A 143 0.97 10.62 10.89
C SER A 143 2.32 11.26 11.16
N GLU A 144 2.71 11.31 12.44
CA GLU A 144 4.03 11.77 12.88
C GLU A 144 5.13 10.72 12.59
N GLY A 145 6.38 11.10 12.87
CA GLY A 145 7.57 10.25 12.75
C GLY A 145 8.16 10.22 11.35
N ASP A 146 9.07 9.30 11.11
CA ASP A 146 9.82 9.17 9.86
C ASP A 146 9.34 7.96 9.06
N TYR A 147 9.11 8.18 7.76
CA TYR A 147 8.76 7.11 6.84
C TYR A 147 9.99 6.28 6.46
N VAL A 148 9.83 4.98 6.48
CA VAL A 148 10.77 4.00 5.93
C VAL A 148 9.95 2.99 5.13
N MET A 149 10.23 2.88 3.84
CA MET A 149 9.59 1.92 2.94
C MET A 149 9.68 0.52 3.55
N THR A 150 8.53 -0.17 3.67
CA THR A 150 8.46 -1.51 4.26
C THR A 150 9.32 -1.68 5.51
N ARG A 151 9.22 -0.73 6.46
CA ARG A 151 10.06 -0.67 7.66
C ARG A 151 10.31 -2.07 8.25
N PRO A 152 11.58 -2.52 8.32
CA PRO A 152 11.93 -3.84 8.85
C PRO A 152 11.53 -4.00 10.32
N LEU A 153 11.34 -5.25 10.74
CA LEU A 153 11.20 -5.58 12.16
C LEU A 153 12.43 -5.13 12.95
N HIS A 154 12.21 -4.85 14.25
CA HIS A 154 13.32 -4.60 15.18
C HIS A 154 14.39 -5.70 15.06
N GLY A 155 15.64 -5.28 14.89
CA GLY A 155 16.76 -6.18 14.69
C GLY A 155 17.93 -5.52 13.93
N PRO A 156 18.77 -6.30 13.27
CA PRO A 156 19.99 -5.76 12.61
C PRO A 156 19.70 -4.71 11.52
N LEU A 157 18.52 -4.74 10.88
CA LEU A 157 18.11 -3.77 9.85
C LEU A 157 17.33 -2.57 10.44
N ASN A 158 16.84 -2.71 11.65
CA ASN A 158 16.09 -1.67 12.36
C ASN A 158 16.46 -1.69 13.84
N PRO A 159 17.40 -0.86 14.29
CA PRO A 159 17.82 -0.82 15.69
C PRO A 159 16.81 -0.11 16.60
N THR A 160 15.73 0.48 16.08
CA THR A 160 14.69 1.14 16.87
C THR A 160 13.75 0.11 17.49
N ALA A 161 13.05 0.50 18.55
CA ALA A 161 12.08 -0.36 19.23
C ALA A 161 10.71 -0.41 18.52
N VAL A 162 10.56 0.25 17.39
CA VAL A 162 9.29 0.38 16.65
C VAL A 162 9.41 -0.10 15.21
N ASP A 163 8.35 -0.77 14.77
CA ASP A 163 8.16 -1.28 13.43
C ASP A 163 6.65 -1.36 13.10
N HIS A 164 6.29 -1.85 11.92
CA HIS A 164 4.87 -1.97 11.56
C HIS A 164 4.09 -2.96 12.44
N SER A 165 4.74 -3.99 12.99
CA SER A 165 4.08 -4.94 13.91
C SER A 165 3.74 -4.25 15.23
N THR A 166 4.69 -3.50 15.79
CA THR A 166 4.48 -2.78 17.06
C THR A 166 3.48 -1.65 16.92
N ASP A 167 3.53 -0.88 15.81
CA ASP A 167 2.55 0.17 15.54
C ASP A 167 1.13 -0.41 15.38
N THR A 168 0.99 -1.57 14.73
CA THR A 168 -0.31 -2.24 14.63
C THR A 168 -0.81 -2.73 15.97
N TYR A 169 0.07 -3.28 16.80
CA TYR A 169 -0.28 -3.72 18.16
C TYR A 169 -0.82 -2.56 18.99
N ASP A 170 -0.08 -1.44 19.03
CA ASP A 170 -0.47 -0.26 19.82
C ASP A 170 -1.77 0.37 19.28
N THR A 171 -1.96 0.36 17.97
CA THR A 171 -3.20 0.82 17.35
C THR A 171 -4.38 -0.02 17.79
N ILE A 172 -4.30 -1.34 17.71
CA ILE A 172 -5.37 -2.24 18.12
C ILE A 172 -5.66 -2.09 19.61
N ASP A 173 -4.62 -2.01 20.45
CA ASP A 173 -4.77 -1.81 21.90
C ASP A 173 -5.56 -0.52 22.21
N TRP A 174 -5.25 0.56 21.50
CA TRP A 174 -5.97 1.82 21.64
C TRP A 174 -7.42 1.70 21.16
N LEU A 175 -7.66 1.09 20.00
CA LEU A 175 -8.99 0.96 19.41
C LEU A 175 -9.95 0.21 20.33
N VAL A 176 -9.54 -0.93 20.86
CA VAL A 176 -10.43 -1.74 21.73
C VAL A 176 -10.71 -1.08 23.09
N LYS A 177 -9.89 -0.13 23.52
CA LYS A 177 -10.09 0.63 24.75
C LYS A 177 -10.92 1.90 24.57
N ASN A 178 -10.96 2.46 23.35
CA ASN A 178 -11.50 3.81 23.11
C ASN A 178 -12.71 3.85 22.18
N ILE A 179 -13.14 2.72 21.63
CA ILE A 179 -14.34 2.65 20.78
C ILE A 179 -15.44 1.84 21.48
N PRO A 180 -16.35 2.51 22.20
CA PRO A 180 -17.34 1.83 23.00
C PRO A 180 -18.41 1.08 22.18
N GLU A 181 -18.55 1.40 20.90
CA GLU A 181 -19.46 0.70 19.97
C GLU A 181 -18.92 -0.66 19.51
N SER A 182 -17.64 -0.95 19.80
CA SER A 182 -16.97 -2.18 19.38
C SER A 182 -17.21 -3.34 20.36
N ASN A 183 -17.25 -4.56 19.81
CA ASN A 183 -17.22 -5.80 20.57
C ASN A 183 -15.79 -6.25 20.98
N GLY A 184 -14.76 -5.42 20.73
CA GLY A 184 -13.36 -5.72 21.01
C GLY A 184 -12.71 -6.75 20.07
N ARG A 185 -13.34 -7.11 18.96
CA ARG A 185 -12.76 -7.99 17.93
C ARG A 185 -12.29 -7.16 16.74
N VAL A 186 -11.06 -7.37 16.31
CA VAL A 186 -10.43 -6.63 15.22
C VAL A 186 -10.03 -7.59 14.11
N GLY A 187 -10.40 -7.26 12.88
CA GLY A 187 -9.85 -7.81 11.64
C GLY A 187 -8.95 -6.78 10.98
N ILE A 188 -7.94 -7.24 10.28
CA ILE A 188 -7.07 -6.41 9.45
C ILE A 188 -7.07 -6.91 8.03
N LEU A 189 -7.20 -5.99 7.06
CA LEU A 189 -7.18 -6.31 5.64
C LEU A 189 -6.52 -5.18 4.85
N GLY A 190 -6.11 -5.49 3.62
CA GLY A 190 -5.56 -4.54 2.67
C GLY A 190 -4.89 -5.25 1.50
N ILE A 191 -4.59 -4.49 0.45
CA ILE A 191 -4.02 -4.94 -0.81
C ILE A 191 -2.60 -4.38 -0.98
N SER A 192 -1.68 -5.12 -1.60
CA SER A 192 -0.34 -4.61 -1.95
C SER A 192 0.50 -4.27 -0.71
N TYR A 193 1.00 -3.04 -0.59
CA TYR A 193 1.62 -2.55 0.64
C TYR A 193 0.66 -2.67 1.83
N ASP A 194 -0.62 -2.33 1.64
CA ASP A 194 -1.65 -2.49 2.66
C ASP A 194 -1.95 -3.97 2.95
N GLY A 195 -1.59 -4.88 2.03
CA GLY A 195 -1.56 -6.34 2.22
C GLY A 195 -0.33 -6.85 2.98
N PHE A 196 0.82 -6.19 2.83
CA PHE A 196 2.01 -6.44 3.66
C PHE A 196 1.76 -6.11 5.15
N LEU A 197 1.01 -5.06 5.44
CA LEU A 197 0.76 -4.63 6.82
C LEU A 197 -0.04 -5.64 7.66
N PRO A 198 -1.06 -6.36 7.16
CA PRO A 198 -1.65 -7.52 7.83
C PRO A 198 -0.65 -8.64 8.13
N LEU A 199 0.33 -8.91 7.25
CA LEU A 199 1.38 -9.89 7.54
C LEU A 199 2.26 -9.43 8.70
N MET A 200 2.61 -8.15 8.77
CA MET A 200 3.34 -7.56 9.89
C MET A 200 2.55 -7.64 11.20
N ALA A 201 1.22 -7.51 11.15
CA ALA A 201 0.36 -7.69 12.31
C ALA A 201 0.39 -9.14 12.88
N LEU A 202 0.65 -10.14 12.04
CA LEU A 202 0.75 -11.55 12.44
C LEU A 202 2.06 -11.88 13.17
N VAL A 203 3.09 -11.04 13.10
CA VAL A 203 4.39 -11.28 13.74
C VAL A 203 4.27 -11.31 15.28
N ASN A 204 3.60 -10.34 15.85
CA ASN A 204 3.29 -10.30 17.27
C ASN A 204 1.84 -9.83 17.46
N PRO A 205 0.87 -10.71 17.18
CA PRO A 205 -0.53 -10.30 17.09
C PRO A 205 -1.08 -9.89 18.47
N HIS A 206 -1.80 -8.76 18.47
CA HIS A 206 -2.58 -8.33 19.64
C HIS A 206 -3.69 -9.36 19.93
N PRO A 207 -4.03 -9.65 21.20
CA PRO A 207 -5.08 -10.64 21.54
C PRO A 207 -6.45 -10.36 20.92
N ALA A 208 -6.77 -9.10 20.65
CA ALA A 208 -8.01 -8.70 19.98
C ALA A 208 -7.98 -8.90 18.46
N LEU A 209 -6.82 -9.15 17.84
CA LEU A 209 -6.73 -9.47 16.43
C LEU A 209 -7.27 -10.88 16.18
N ARG A 210 -8.41 -10.97 15.52
CA ARG A 210 -9.14 -12.22 15.31
C ARG A 210 -8.97 -12.81 13.92
N VAL A 211 -8.61 -11.98 12.94
CA VAL A 211 -8.49 -12.40 11.54
C VAL A 211 -7.61 -11.43 10.78
N ALA A 212 -6.84 -11.95 9.82
CA ALA A 212 -6.08 -11.15 8.86
C ALA A 212 -6.40 -11.59 7.43
N VAL A 213 -6.53 -10.62 6.52
CA VAL A 213 -6.78 -10.84 5.09
C VAL A 213 -5.78 -10.03 4.27
N PRO A 214 -4.52 -10.50 4.17
CA PRO A 214 -3.56 -9.93 3.22
C PRO A 214 -3.96 -10.32 1.79
N MET A 215 -4.22 -9.31 0.97
CA MET A 215 -4.57 -9.45 -0.45
C MET A 215 -3.41 -8.96 -1.31
N ASN A 216 -2.98 -9.77 -2.27
CA ASN A 216 -1.82 -9.46 -3.12
C ASN A 216 -0.66 -8.81 -2.34
N PRO A 217 -0.21 -9.41 -1.23
CA PRO A 217 0.73 -8.76 -0.34
C PRO A 217 2.15 -8.79 -0.91
N MET A 218 2.88 -7.68 -0.81
CA MET A 218 4.32 -7.69 -0.94
C MET A 218 4.93 -8.54 0.20
N VAL A 219 5.74 -9.51 -0.13
CA VAL A 219 6.31 -10.50 0.82
C VAL A 219 7.83 -10.56 0.73
N ASP A 220 8.37 -10.71 -0.47
CA ASP A 220 9.80 -10.72 -0.75
C ASP A 220 10.08 -9.92 -2.03
N GLY A 221 10.50 -8.68 -1.86
CA GLY A 221 10.69 -7.73 -2.95
C GLY A 221 11.82 -8.07 -3.93
N TRP A 222 12.56 -9.17 -3.73
CA TRP A 222 13.56 -9.64 -4.67
C TRP A 222 13.11 -10.88 -5.44
N MET A 223 12.26 -11.71 -4.84
CA MET A 223 11.88 -13.01 -5.43
C MET A 223 10.79 -12.90 -6.49
N GLY A 224 9.88 -11.95 -6.39
CA GLY A 224 8.79 -11.84 -7.33
C GLY A 224 7.74 -10.80 -6.96
N ASP A 225 8.03 -9.97 -5.95
CA ASP A 225 7.15 -8.89 -5.54
C ASP A 225 7.85 -7.55 -5.76
N ASP A 226 7.12 -6.54 -6.16
CA ASP A 226 7.48 -5.13 -6.33
C ASP A 226 8.79 -4.84 -7.10
N TRP A 227 9.96 -5.17 -6.55
CA TRP A 227 11.23 -4.57 -7.01
C TRP A 227 11.99 -5.46 -7.97
N PHE A 228 12.03 -6.75 -7.72
CA PHE A 228 12.72 -7.72 -8.56
C PHE A 228 11.85 -8.95 -8.78
N HIS A 229 11.85 -9.48 -9.99
CA HIS A 229 11.32 -10.79 -10.29
C HIS A 229 12.49 -11.77 -10.50
N ASN A 230 12.80 -12.55 -9.48
CA ASN A 230 13.93 -13.48 -9.48
C ASN A 230 15.27 -12.84 -9.90
N GLY A 231 15.51 -11.60 -9.46
CA GLY A 231 16.73 -10.84 -9.74
C GLY A 231 16.66 -9.91 -10.95
N ALA A 232 15.60 -9.95 -11.74
CA ALA A 232 15.35 -8.94 -12.78
C ALA A 232 14.68 -7.72 -12.14
N PHE A 233 15.35 -6.57 -12.18
CA PHE A 233 14.80 -5.33 -11.61
C PHE A 233 13.62 -4.83 -12.45
N ARG A 234 12.54 -4.47 -11.79
CA ARG A 234 11.32 -3.92 -12.41
C ARG A 234 11.43 -2.40 -12.53
N GLN A 235 11.95 -1.90 -13.65
CA GLN A 235 12.13 -0.46 -13.88
C GLN A 235 10.80 0.32 -13.76
N GLN A 236 9.71 -0.26 -14.16
CA GLN A 236 8.37 0.33 -14.07
C GLN A 236 7.94 0.70 -12.65
N ASN A 237 8.60 0.19 -11.60
CA ASN A 237 8.32 0.56 -10.21
C ASN A 237 9.19 1.72 -9.70
N MET A 238 10.07 2.29 -10.52
CA MET A 238 10.82 3.49 -10.15
C MET A 238 9.94 4.70 -9.85
N PRO A 239 8.88 4.98 -10.63
CA PRO A 239 7.88 6.00 -10.29
C PRO A 239 7.27 5.82 -8.91
N TYR A 240 6.92 4.58 -8.54
CA TYR A 240 6.37 4.27 -7.23
C TYR A 240 7.36 4.60 -6.10
N ILE A 241 8.63 4.18 -6.22
CA ILE A 241 9.67 4.52 -5.23
C ILE A 241 9.78 6.05 -5.06
N TYR A 242 9.79 6.77 -6.18
CA TYR A 242 9.89 8.22 -6.18
C TYR A 242 8.68 8.86 -5.49
N GLU A 243 7.48 8.55 -5.90
CA GLU A 243 6.25 9.15 -5.38
C GLU A 243 6.03 8.81 -3.89
N GLN A 244 6.39 7.59 -3.48
CA GLN A 244 6.24 7.18 -2.08
C GLN A 244 7.24 7.84 -1.13
N GLU A 245 8.44 8.17 -1.58
CA GLU A 245 9.50 8.65 -0.67
C GLU A 245 9.92 10.11 -0.87
N ALA A 246 9.64 10.70 -2.03
CA ALA A 246 10.08 12.08 -2.28
C ALA A 246 9.39 13.10 -1.38
N THR A 247 8.15 12.86 -0.96
CA THR A 247 7.42 13.71 -0.02
C THR A 247 6.55 12.88 0.94
N ARG A 248 6.24 13.45 2.10
CA ARG A 248 5.37 12.81 3.10
C ARG A 248 3.98 12.49 2.56
N ASP A 249 3.46 13.31 1.69
CA ASP A 249 2.08 13.29 1.20
C ASP A 249 1.94 12.89 -0.28
N ASN A 250 2.96 12.25 -0.82
CA ASN A 250 2.99 11.75 -2.20
C ASN A 250 2.68 12.81 -3.26
N ARG A 251 2.93 14.10 -2.96
CA ARG A 251 2.71 15.22 -3.89
C ARG A 251 3.71 15.25 -5.04
N ALA A 252 4.94 14.79 -4.81
CA ALA A 252 5.91 14.67 -5.88
C ALA A 252 5.42 13.62 -6.88
N LYS A 253 5.39 14.00 -8.15
CA LYS A 253 4.96 13.10 -9.20
C LYS A 253 6.10 12.79 -10.13
N TRP A 254 6.18 11.55 -10.55
CA TRP A 254 7.07 11.12 -11.61
C TRP A 254 6.73 11.90 -12.89
N TRP A 255 7.72 12.17 -13.68
CA TRP A 255 7.56 12.88 -14.96
C TRP A 255 8.34 12.15 -16.05
N SER A 256 7.86 12.19 -17.28
CA SER A 256 8.56 11.69 -18.46
C SER A 256 8.57 12.75 -19.55
N SER A 257 9.66 12.79 -20.33
CA SER A 257 9.75 13.54 -21.58
C SER A 257 9.34 12.71 -22.79
N TYR A 258 9.01 11.46 -22.57
CA TYR A 258 8.63 10.49 -23.58
C TYR A 258 7.14 10.19 -23.46
N PHE A 259 6.54 9.85 -24.59
CA PHE A 259 5.14 9.40 -24.62
C PHE A 259 5.01 7.92 -24.25
N ASP A 260 6.07 7.15 -24.51
CA ASP A 260 6.15 5.71 -24.28
C ASP A 260 7.29 5.40 -23.28
N ASP A 261 7.00 4.63 -22.25
CA ASP A 261 7.97 4.23 -21.22
C ASP A 261 9.12 3.42 -21.81
N TYR A 262 8.87 2.62 -22.85
CA TYR A 262 9.90 1.86 -23.55
C TYR A 262 10.97 2.78 -24.14
N ASP A 263 10.54 3.84 -24.84
CA ASP A 263 11.46 4.83 -25.41
C ASP A 263 12.28 5.52 -24.33
N GLU A 264 11.68 5.79 -23.17
CA GLU A 264 12.36 6.38 -22.03
C GLU A 264 13.43 5.42 -21.47
N TYR A 265 13.10 4.15 -21.27
CA TYR A 265 14.03 3.13 -20.77
C TYR A 265 15.20 2.90 -21.72
N MET A 266 14.91 2.82 -23.02
CA MET A 266 15.93 2.70 -24.05
C MET A 266 16.86 3.91 -24.10
N ALA A 267 16.33 5.11 -24.00
CA ALA A 267 17.12 6.34 -23.99
C ALA A 267 17.99 6.48 -22.75
N ALA A 268 17.51 6.05 -21.58
CA ALA A 268 18.27 6.03 -20.34
C ALA A 268 19.37 4.96 -20.35
N GLY A 269 19.15 3.84 -21.04
CA GLY A 269 20.11 2.73 -21.19
C GLY A 269 20.32 1.88 -19.92
N SER A 270 20.00 2.39 -18.72
CA SER A 270 20.02 1.62 -17.49
C SER A 270 19.10 2.24 -16.43
N ALA A 271 18.58 1.40 -15.52
CA ALA A 271 17.78 1.85 -14.38
C ALA A 271 18.57 2.82 -13.47
N GLY A 272 19.88 2.60 -13.32
CA GLY A 272 20.73 3.49 -12.53
C GLY A 272 20.83 4.89 -13.13
N GLU A 273 20.98 5.00 -14.46
CA GLU A 273 21.03 6.29 -15.15
C GLU A 273 19.65 6.98 -15.13
N MET A 274 18.57 6.24 -15.36
CA MET A 274 17.21 6.75 -15.23
C MET A 274 16.96 7.31 -13.81
N GLY A 275 17.35 6.57 -12.77
CA GLY A 275 17.26 7.06 -11.40
C GLY A 275 18.09 8.31 -11.15
N ARG A 276 19.25 8.45 -11.78
CA ARG A 276 20.09 9.65 -11.70
C ARG A 276 19.39 10.86 -12.37
N LEU A 277 18.81 10.67 -13.54
CA LEU A 277 18.09 11.72 -14.27
C LEU A 277 16.89 12.25 -13.50
N HIS A 278 16.19 11.39 -12.77
CA HIS A 278 15.03 11.76 -11.95
C HIS A 278 15.37 12.12 -10.49
N GLY A 279 16.66 12.13 -10.12
CA GLY A 279 17.10 12.54 -8.78
C GLY A 279 16.82 11.50 -7.68
N LEU A 280 16.59 10.23 -8.02
CA LEU A 280 16.33 9.14 -7.07
C LEU A 280 17.49 8.87 -6.08
N ALA A 281 18.71 9.36 -6.37
CA ALA A 281 19.83 9.29 -5.42
C ALA A 281 19.54 9.99 -4.06
N GLN A 282 18.55 10.87 -4.00
CA GLN A 282 18.08 11.52 -2.78
C GLN A 282 17.16 10.63 -1.95
N VAL A 283 16.56 9.61 -2.55
CA VAL A 283 15.57 8.72 -1.96
C VAL A 283 16.27 7.56 -1.24
N GLY A 284 15.90 7.33 0.02
CA GLY A 284 16.58 6.38 0.90
C GLY A 284 16.47 4.94 0.43
N PHE A 285 15.28 4.52 0.03
CA PHE A 285 15.04 3.16 -0.43
C PHE A 285 15.74 2.85 -1.76
N TRP A 286 15.74 3.81 -2.70
CA TRP A 286 16.48 3.65 -3.95
C TRP A 286 17.97 3.33 -3.73
N ARG A 287 18.63 4.04 -2.79
CA ARG A 287 20.01 3.74 -2.46
C ARG A 287 20.21 2.30 -1.97
N LYS A 288 19.28 1.81 -1.14
CA LYS A 288 19.32 0.40 -0.67
C LYS A 288 19.11 -0.60 -1.80
N VAL A 289 18.23 -0.32 -2.75
CA VAL A 289 18.05 -1.17 -3.94
C VAL A 289 19.35 -1.28 -4.73
N LEU A 290 20.06 -0.16 -4.91
CA LEU A 290 21.37 -0.15 -5.60
C LEU A 290 22.47 -0.84 -4.80
N GLU A 291 22.44 -0.77 -3.47
CA GLU A 291 23.41 -1.44 -2.58
C GLU A 291 23.19 -2.95 -2.51
N HIS A 292 21.98 -3.43 -2.78
CA HIS A 292 21.56 -4.83 -2.63
C HIS A 292 20.98 -5.43 -3.93
N PRO A 293 21.74 -5.46 -5.04
CA PRO A 293 21.24 -5.98 -6.33
C PRO A 293 21.12 -7.50 -6.36
N SER A 294 21.69 -8.20 -5.38
CA SER A 294 21.66 -9.65 -5.25
C SER A 294 20.78 -10.06 -4.09
N TYR A 295 20.30 -11.33 -4.10
CA TYR A 295 19.51 -11.89 -3.00
C TYR A 295 20.37 -12.15 -1.76
N ASP A 296 20.74 -11.10 -1.07
CA ASP A 296 21.57 -11.12 0.12
C ASP A 296 20.75 -11.16 1.42
N THR A 297 21.46 -11.04 2.55
CA THR A 297 20.84 -11.06 3.88
C THR A 297 19.93 -9.86 4.14
N TRP A 298 20.08 -8.76 3.41
CA TRP A 298 19.22 -7.60 3.54
C TRP A 298 17.80 -7.93 3.10
N TRP A 299 17.62 -8.54 1.91
CA TRP A 299 16.32 -9.01 1.42
C TRP A 299 15.76 -10.15 2.26
N GLN A 300 16.60 -11.17 2.54
CA GLN A 300 16.18 -12.37 3.25
C GLN A 300 15.63 -12.11 4.65
N ARG A 301 16.14 -11.09 5.34
CA ARG A 301 15.69 -10.73 6.71
C ARG A 301 14.36 -9.99 6.74
N GLN A 302 13.90 -9.49 5.61
CA GLN A 302 12.63 -8.78 5.46
C GLN A 302 11.54 -9.66 4.84
N ALA A 303 11.90 -10.80 4.27
CA ALA A 303 10.99 -11.72 3.59
C ALA A 303 9.94 -12.28 4.56
N MET A 304 8.68 -11.88 4.39
CA MET A 304 7.59 -12.21 5.31
C MET A 304 7.23 -13.69 5.33
N ASP A 305 7.42 -14.42 4.24
CA ASP A 305 7.27 -15.88 4.19
C ASP A 305 8.25 -16.58 5.15
N LYS A 306 9.51 -16.14 5.21
CA LYS A 306 10.52 -16.67 6.12
C LYS A 306 10.25 -16.26 7.57
N ILE A 307 9.89 -15.01 7.78
CA ILE A 307 9.58 -14.47 9.12
C ILE A 307 8.40 -15.25 9.71
N LEU A 308 7.27 -15.30 9.01
CA LEU A 308 6.08 -16.00 9.49
C LEU A 308 6.26 -17.52 9.49
N GLY A 309 7.06 -18.05 8.56
CA GLY A 309 7.47 -19.45 8.56
C GLY A 309 8.22 -19.87 9.82
N ALA A 310 8.94 -18.97 10.46
CA ALA A 310 9.68 -19.24 11.71
C ALA A 310 8.85 -19.07 12.99
N GLN A 311 7.58 -18.59 12.90
CA GLN A 311 6.76 -18.24 14.06
C GLN A 311 5.54 -19.15 14.23
N PRO A 312 4.95 -19.27 15.42
CA PRO A 312 3.71 -20.02 15.62
C PRO A 312 2.53 -19.32 14.94
N LEU A 313 1.64 -20.11 14.34
CA LEU A 313 0.37 -19.63 13.79
C LEU A 313 -0.62 -19.38 14.92
N LYS A 314 -0.98 -18.11 15.14
CA LYS A 314 -1.88 -17.70 16.24
C LYS A 314 -3.24 -17.19 15.77
N VAL A 315 -3.28 -16.55 14.60
CA VAL A 315 -4.45 -15.86 14.06
C VAL A 315 -4.86 -16.51 12.75
N PRO A 316 -6.14 -16.76 12.50
CA PRO A 316 -6.65 -17.18 11.22
C PRO A 316 -6.30 -16.17 10.12
N VAL A 317 -5.87 -16.66 8.96
CA VAL A 317 -5.45 -15.83 7.83
C VAL A 317 -6.06 -16.33 6.53
N MET A 318 -6.60 -15.42 5.73
CA MET A 318 -6.99 -15.67 4.34
C MET A 318 -6.02 -14.92 3.44
N LEU A 319 -5.17 -15.65 2.76
CA LEU A 319 -4.24 -15.13 1.75
C LEU A 319 -4.99 -15.04 0.42
N VAL A 320 -5.06 -13.86 -0.16
CA VAL A 320 -5.71 -13.62 -1.46
C VAL A 320 -4.65 -13.34 -2.50
N HIS A 321 -4.77 -13.95 -3.66
CA HIS A 321 -3.78 -13.88 -4.72
C HIS A 321 -4.45 -13.71 -6.09
N SER A 322 -3.97 -12.75 -6.84
CA SER A 322 -4.35 -12.47 -8.21
C SER A 322 -3.40 -13.21 -9.17
N LEU A 323 -3.95 -14.10 -10.03
CA LEU A 323 -3.16 -14.95 -10.91
C LEU A 323 -2.42 -14.19 -12.03
N TRP A 324 -2.86 -12.97 -12.33
CA TRP A 324 -2.23 -12.05 -13.29
C TRP A 324 -1.71 -10.79 -12.61
N ASP A 325 -1.29 -10.93 -11.35
CA ASP A 325 -0.65 -9.83 -10.63
C ASP A 325 0.72 -9.55 -11.26
N GLN A 326 0.88 -8.36 -11.78
CA GLN A 326 2.13 -7.91 -12.37
C GLN A 326 3.09 -7.32 -11.33
N GLU A 327 2.65 -7.14 -10.08
CA GLU A 327 3.42 -6.54 -8.99
C GLU A 327 3.83 -7.57 -7.94
N ASP A 328 2.86 -8.20 -7.27
CA ASP A 328 3.07 -9.06 -6.10
C ASP A 328 2.68 -10.52 -6.39
N ILE A 329 3.26 -11.09 -7.43
CA ILE A 329 2.91 -12.45 -7.91
C ILE A 329 3.50 -13.57 -7.03
N TYR A 330 4.53 -13.30 -6.26
CA TYR A 330 5.19 -14.28 -5.38
C TYR A 330 4.50 -14.41 -4.03
N GLY A 331 3.99 -13.33 -3.47
CA GLY A 331 3.73 -13.10 -2.06
C GLY A 331 2.79 -14.09 -1.37
N ALA A 332 1.50 -14.08 -1.70
CA ALA A 332 0.50 -14.88 -1.01
C ALA A 332 0.77 -16.40 -1.10
N PRO A 333 1.14 -16.98 -2.27
CA PRO A 333 1.53 -18.39 -2.37
C PRO A 333 2.75 -18.76 -1.53
N ALA A 334 3.75 -17.87 -1.43
CA ALA A 334 4.94 -18.10 -0.63
C ALA A 334 4.63 -18.16 0.87
N VAL A 335 3.84 -17.21 1.37
CA VAL A 335 3.37 -17.24 2.77
C VAL A 335 2.53 -18.48 3.03
N TYR A 336 1.58 -18.82 2.13
CA TYR A 336 0.79 -20.04 2.26
C TYR A 336 1.68 -21.27 2.42
N LYS A 337 2.65 -21.45 1.54
CA LYS A 337 3.62 -22.56 1.60
C LYS A 337 4.38 -22.62 2.92
N ALA A 338 4.74 -21.44 3.48
CA ALA A 338 5.54 -21.35 4.70
C ALA A 338 4.72 -21.64 5.97
N ILE A 339 3.46 -21.23 6.04
CA ILE A 339 2.66 -21.33 7.27
C ILE A 339 1.62 -22.45 7.25
N LYS A 340 1.18 -22.91 6.08
CA LYS A 340 0.19 -24.00 5.97
C LYS A 340 0.57 -25.30 6.70
N PRO A 341 1.84 -25.74 6.74
CA PRO A 341 2.24 -26.92 7.52
C PRO A 341 1.96 -26.83 9.03
N LYS A 342 1.73 -25.63 9.55
CA LYS A 342 1.41 -25.38 10.99
C LYS A 342 -0.08 -25.45 11.27
N ASP A 343 -0.92 -25.40 10.25
CA ASP A 343 -2.37 -25.49 10.32
C ASP A 343 -2.80 -26.96 10.26
N THR A 344 -2.59 -27.69 11.36
CA THR A 344 -2.84 -29.14 11.46
C THR A 344 -4.31 -29.49 11.31
N ASP A 345 -5.20 -28.60 11.75
CA ASP A 345 -6.64 -28.81 11.73
C ASP A 345 -7.26 -28.31 10.41
N ASN A 346 -6.45 -27.70 9.54
CA ASN A 346 -6.85 -27.17 8.23
C ASN A 346 -7.98 -26.13 8.29
N ASP A 347 -7.97 -25.30 9.34
CA ASP A 347 -9.05 -24.35 9.65
C ASP A 347 -8.58 -22.92 9.95
N LYS A 348 -7.27 -22.62 9.75
CA LYS A 348 -6.69 -21.30 10.04
C LYS A 348 -6.01 -20.63 8.84
N VAL A 349 -5.48 -21.40 7.90
CA VAL A 349 -4.80 -20.85 6.72
C VAL A 349 -5.62 -21.15 5.47
N PHE A 350 -6.18 -20.09 4.91
CA PHE A 350 -6.99 -20.13 3.70
C PHE A 350 -6.24 -19.46 2.55
N LEU A 351 -6.45 -19.94 1.34
CA LEU A 351 -5.89 -19.38 0.13
C LEU A 351 -6.99 -19.16 -0.91
N VAL A 352 -7.06 -17.96 -1.46
CA VAL A 352 -7.93 -17.63 -2.58
C VAL A 352 -7.07 -17.27 -3.79
N LEU A 353 -7.32 -17.92 -4.92
CA LEU A 353 -6.63 -17.68 -6.19
C LEU A 353 -7.67 -17.22 -7.21
N GLY A 354 -7.67 -15.93 -7.54
CA GLY A 354 -8.62 -15.35 -8.48
C GLY A 354 -7.99 -14.99 -9.82
N PRO A 355 -8.79 -14.86 -10.90
CA PRO A 355 -8.31 -14.57 -12.24
C PRO A 355 -8.11 -13.06 -12.46
N TRP A 356 -7.46 -12.40 -11.53
CA TRP A 356 -7.40 -10.94 -11.40
C TRP A 356 -6.03 -10.38 -11.76
N HIS A 357 -6.00 -9.10 -12.15
CA HIS A 357 -4.80 -8.27 -12.01
C HIS A 357 -4.71 -7.72 -10.58
N HIS A 358 -3.65 -6.99 -10.28
CA HIS A 358 -3.42 -6.40 -8.95
C HIS A 358 -4.60 -5.52 -8.51
N GLY A 359 -5.27 -5.87 -7.42
CA GLY A 359 -6.39 -5.12 -6.85
C GLY A 359 -7.77 -5.39 -7.46
N GLN A 360 -7.88 -6.18 -8.54
CA GLN A 360 -9.17 -6.38 -9.21
C GLN A 360 -10.18 -7.19 -8.38
N GLU A 361 -9.77 -7.88 -7.34
CA GLU A 361 -10.64 -8.65 -6.45
C GLU A 361 -11.71 -7.82 -5.73
N ILE A 362 -11.54 -6.50 -5.66
CA ILE A 362 -12.55 -5.60 -5.09
C ILE A 362 -13.31 -4.77 -6.13
N GLU A 363 -13.04 -4.99 -7.39
CA GLU A 363 -13.70 -4.33 -8.52
C GLU A 363 -14.65 -5.28 -9.26
N ASP A 364 -15.15 -4.85 -10.43
CA ASP A 364 -15.79 -5.76 -11.38
C ASP A 364 -14.72 -6.63 -12.05
N ALA A 365 -14.74 -7.90 -11.72
CA ALA A 365 -13.82 -8.90 -12.26
C ALA A 365 -14.53 -9.91 -13.18
N SER A 366 -15.44 -9.41 -14.02
CA SER A 366 -16.12 -10.20 -15.06
C SER A 366 -15.21 -10.56 -16.22
N THR A 367 -14.14 -9.77 -16.40
CA THR A 367 -13.18 -9.91 -17.50
C THR A 367 -11.77 -9.56 -17.05
N LEU A 368 -10.77 -10.06 -17.78
CA LEU A 368 -9.39 -9.60 -17.72
C LEU A 368 -8.92 -9.37 -19.16
N GLY A 369 -8.84 -8.11 -19.57
CA GLY A 369 -8.63 -7.77 -20.97
C GLY A 369 -9.68 -8.41 -21.88
N ALA A 370 -9.23 -9.20 -22.85
CA ALA A 370 -10.13 -9.92 -23.76
C ALA A 370 -10.76 -11.21 -23.16
N LEU A 371 -10.27 -11.67 -22.02
CA LEU A 371 -10.79 -12.88 -21.36
C LEU A 371 -12.10 -12.57 -20.64
N LYS A 372 -13.13 -13.40 -20.83
CA LYS A 372 -14.42 -13.29 -20.17
C LYS A 372 -14.64 -14.48 -19.25
N PHE A 373 -15.03 -14.25 -18.02
CA PHE A 373 -15.20 -15.29 -17.01
C PHE A 373 -16.65 -15.76 -16.85
N GLY A 374 -17.61 -15.09 -17.51
CA GLY A 374 -19.02 -15.45 -17.45
C GLY A 374 -19.74 -15.07 -16.17
N SER A 375 -19.03 -14.52 -15.19
CA SER A 375 -19.54 -13.98 -13.93
C SER A 375 -18.55 -12.97 -13.37
N ASP A 376 -19.00 -12.08 -12.49
CA ASP A 376 -18.12 -11.23 -11.71
C ASP A 376 -17.44 -12.05 -10.60
N THR A 377 -16.18 -12.40 -10.83
CA THR A 377 -15.40 -13.24 -9.92
C THR A 377 -14.96 -12.50 -8.67
N GLY A 378 -14.77 -11.18 -8.73
CA GLY A 378 -14.48 -10.32 -7.59
C GLY A 378 -15.68 -10.18 -6.66
N LEU A 379 -16.88 -9.96 -7.20
CA LEU A 379 -18.11 -9.92 -6.42
C LEU A 379 -18.38 -11.28 -5.74
N TYR A 380 -18.16 -12.41 -6.45
CA TYR A 380 -18.27 -13.73 -5.85
C TYR A 380 -17.31 -13.88 -4.66
N PHE A 381 -16.04 -13.51 -4.83
CA PHE A 381 -15.07 -13.55 -3.75
C PHE A 381 -15.55 -12.73 -2.55
N ARG A 382 -15.96 -11.48 -2.76
CA ARG A 382 -16.37 -10.60 -1.66
C ARG A 382 -17.60 -11.12 -0.91
N ARG A 383 -18.61 -11.64 -1.63
CA ARG A 383 -19.89 -12.07 -1.03
C ARG A 383 -19.87 -13.48 -0.49
N GLU A 384 -19.28 -14.42 -1.24
CA GLU A 384 -19.38 -15.85 -0.93
C GLU A 384 -18.18 -16.36 -0.11
N ILE A 385 -17.05 -15.64 -0.12
CA ILE A 385 -15.83 -16.04 0.58
C ILE A 385 -15.45 -15.04 1.67
N LEU A 386 -15.21 -13.78 1.34
CA LEU A 386 -14.69 -12.79 2.26
C LEU A 386 -15.70 -12.41 3.35
N ALA A 387 -16.96 -12.09 2.97
CA ALA A 387 -17.98 -11.66 3.92
C ALA A 387 -18.29 -12.72 4.99
N PRO A 388 -18.55 -13.99 4.67
CA PRO A 388 -18.79 -15.02 5.68
C PRO A 388 -17.53 -15.32 6.50
N PHE A 389 -16.32 -15.24 5.91
CA PHE A 389 -15.07 -15.39 6.63
C PHE A 389 -14.89 -14.33 7.70
N LEU A 390 -15.04 -13.06 7.36
CA LEU A 390 -14.94 -11.97 8.33
C LEU A 390 -16.03 -12.08 9.40
N ALA A 391 -17.27 -12.41 9.01
CA ALA A 391 -18.37 -12.53 9.95
C ALA A 391 -18.11 -13.60 11.04
N GLN A 392 -17.56 -14.75 10.65
CA GLN A 392 -17.23 -15.84 11.57
C GLN A 392 -16.33 -15.38 12.73
N TYR A 393 -15.37 -14.51 12.47
CA TYR A 393 -14.40 -14.08 13.48
C TYR A 393 -14.75 -12.77 14.19
N LEU A 394 -15.51 -11.90 13.52
CA LEU A 394 -15.76 -10.54 13.99
C LEU A 394 -17.16 -10.33 14.58
N LYS A 395 -18.12 -11.19 14.25
CA LYS A 395 -19.49 -11.10 14.80
C LYS A 395 -19.73 -12.17 15.86
N GLU A 396 -20.35 -11.79 16.94
CA GLU A 396 -20.76 -12.73 17.97
C GLU A 396 -21.89 -13.62 17.47
N GLY A 397 -21.80 -14.93 17.74
CA GLY A 397 -22.82 -15.89 17.32
C GLY A 397 -22.90 -16.17 15.82
N ALA A 398 -21.99 -15.60 14.99
CA ALA A 398 -21.96 -15.92 13.57
C ALA A 398 -21.66 -17.41 13.33
N PRO A 399 -22.31 -18.06 12.36
CA PRO A 399 -22.02 -19.46 12.02
C PRO A 399 -20.60 -19.61 11.48
N LYS A 400 -20.07 -20.83 11.59
CA LYS A 400 -18.84 -21.20 10.87
C LYS A 400 -19.09 -21.06 9.36
N ALA A 401 -18.21 -20.32 8.69
CA ALA A 401 -18.32 -20.11 7.24
C ALA A 401 -18.02 -21.42 6.47
N ASP A 402 -18.82 -21.69 5.47
CA ASP A 402 -18.59 -22.83 4.54
C ASP A 402 -17.58 -22.43 3.45
N ILE A 403 -16.33 -22.30 3.85
CA ILE A 403 -15.24 -21.91 2.95
C ILE A 403 -14.24 -23.07 2.87
N ALA A 404 -13.84 -23.42 1.63
CA ALA A 404 -12.78 -24.38 1.44
C ALA A 404 -11.42 -23.82 1.90
N PRO A 405 -10.49 -24.65 2.40
CA PRO A 405 -9.14 -24.22 2.71
C PRO A 405 -8.42 -23.54 1.53
N VAL A 406 -8.75 -23.95 0.31
CA VAL A 406 -8.32 -23.28 -0.92
C VAL A 406 -9.51 -23.10 -1.85
N SER A 407 -9.75 -21.87 -2.27
CA SER A 407 -10.70 -21.50 -3.32
C SER A 407 -9.91 -20.99 -4.53
N ALA A 408 -9.94 -21.71 -5.65
CA ALA A 408 -9.18 -21.35 -6.84
C ALA A 408 -10.11 -21.23 -8.05
N PHE A 409 -10.01 -20.14 -8.81
CA PHE A 409 -10.75 -20.01 -10.05
C PHE A 409 -9.98 -20.68 -11.20
N GLU A 410 -10.63 -21.61 -11.86
CA GLU A 410 -10.09 -22.31 -13.04
C GLU A 410 -10.52 -21.57 -14.30
N THR A 411 -9.57 -20.94 -14.98
CA THR A 411 -9.80 -20.28 -16.27
C THR A 411 -10.03 -21.34 -17.37
N GLY A 412 -10.87 -20.99 -18.34
CA GLY A 412 -11.27 -21.92 -19.39
C GLY A 412 -12.55 -22.67 -19.05
N SER A 413 -12.62 -23.36 -17.89
CA SER A 413 -13.88 -23.91 -17.38
C SER A 413 -14.74 -22.81 -16.69
N ASN A 414 -14.11 -21.73 -16.26
CA ASN A 414 -14.71 -20.58 -15.56
C ASN A 414 -15.49 -20.99 -14.31
N LYS A 415 -14.84 -21.80 -13.47
CA LYS A 415 -15.43 -22.33 -12.23
C LYS A 415 -14.53 -22.12 -11.03
N TRP A 416 -15.13 -21.83 -9.89
CA TRP A 416 -14.45 -21.90 -8.61
C TRP A 416 -14.27 -23.35 -8.16
N LEU A 417 -13.03 -23.74 -7.91
CA LEU A 417 -12.65 -25.02 -7.34
C LEU A 417 -12.53 -24.88 -5.82
N ARG A 418 -13.05 -25.87 -5.10
CA ARG A 418 -12.93 -25.97 -3.64
C ARG A 418 -11.95 -27.10 -3.33
N LEU A 419 -10.76 -26.75 -2.85
CA LEU A 419 -9.65 -27.67 -2.67
C LEU A 419 -9.21 -27.74 -1.20
N ASN A 420 -8.64 -28.87 -0.78
CA ASN A 420 -8.13 -29.04 0.58
C ASN A 420 -6.70 -28.49 0.76
N THR A 421 -5.94 -28.35 -0.33
CA THR A 421 -4.54 -27.92 -0.32
C THR A 421 -4.12 -27.36 -1.68
N TRP A 422 -3.03 -26.59 -1.69
CA TRP A 422 -2.42 -26.03 -2.90
C TRP A 422 -0.90 -26.24 -2.89
N PRO A 423 -0.24 -26.56 -4.03
CA PRO A 423 -0.89 -27.07 -5.23
C PRO A 423 -1.50 -28.45 -4.99
N SER A 424 -2.54 -28.80 -5.77
CA SER A 424 -3.23 -30.08 -5.65
C SER A 424 -3.02 -30.91 -6.90
N GLY A 425 -2.65 -32.18 -6.74
CA GLY A 425 -2.50 -33.11 -7.85
C GLY A 425 -3.83 -33.76 -8.26
N CYS A 426 -4.89 -33.55 -7.50
CA CYS A 426 -6.24 -34.02 -7.78
C CYS A 426 -7.25 -33.27 -6.89
N THR A 427 -8.55 -33.39 -7.21
CA THR A 427 -9.64 -32.76 -6.46
C THR A 427 -9.74 -33.20 -4.99
N SER A 428 -9.24 -34.41 -4.68
CA SER A 428 -9.19 -34.93 -3.31
C SER A 428 -7.97 -34.45 -2.50
N GLY A 429 -7.12 -33.57 -3.06
CA GLY A 429 -5.96 -32.99 -2.36
C GLY A 429 -4.70 -33.84 -2.36
N CYS A 430 -4.54 -34.76 -3.30
CA CYS A 430 -3.31 -35.54 -3.44
C CYS A 430 -2.12 -34.66 -3.81
N LYS A 431 -0.93 -35.02 -3.35
CA LYS A 431 0.31 -34.27 -3.66
C LYS A 431 0.61 -34.37 -5.17
N PRO A 432 0.94 -33.23 -5.82
CA PRO A 432 1.37 -33.26 -7.21
C PRO A 432 2.70 -33.99 -7.33
N LYS A 433 2.86 -34.72 -8.44
CA LYS A 433 4.14 -35.34 -8.81
C LYS A 433 4.89 -34.37 -9.72
N ALA A 434 6.05 -33.92 -9.30
CA ALA A 434 6.91 -33.09 -10.14
C ALA A 434 7.39 -33.90 -11.34
N THR A 435 7.22 -33.35 -12.54
CA THR A 435 7.72 -33.92 -13.79
C THR A 435 8.71 -32.91 -14.38
N PRO A 436 10.01 -33.25 -14.49
CA PRO A 436 10.99 -32.36 -15.04
C PRO A 436 10.75 -32.10 -16.52
N LEU A 437 10.91 -30.84 -16.93
CA LEU A 437 10.90 -30.42 -18.31
C LEU A 437 12.26 -29.82 -18.62
N TYR A 438 12.99 -30.45 -19.53
CA TYR A 438 14.37 -30.09 -19.80
C TYR A 438 14.48 -29.11 -20.97
N LEU A 439 15.29 -28.09 -20.82
CA LEU A 439 15.70 -27.22 -21.91
C LEU A 439 16.62 -27.99 -22.85
N THR A 440 16.41 -27.83 -24.16
CA THR A 440 17.23 -28.49 -25.20
C THR A 440 17.51 -27.50 -26.33
N ALA A 441 18.59 -27.75 -27.08
CA ALA A 441 19.02 -26.91 -28.17
C ALA A 441 17.90 -26.52 -29.14
N GLY A 442 17.95 -25.30 -29.65
CA GLY A 442 16.96 -24.73 -30.57
C GLY A 442 15.70 -24.23 -29.86
N LEU A 443 15.84 -23.71 -28.63
CA LEU A 443 14.76 -23.12 -27.81
C LEU A 443 13.60 -24.12 -27.58
N LYS A 444 13.91 -25.40 -27.36
CA LYS A 444 12.93 -26.47 -27.21
C LYS A 444 12.89 -27.02 -25.78
N LEU A 445 11.75 -27.62 -25.44
CA LEU A 445 11.54 -28.34 -24.18
C LEU A 445 11.22 -29.83 -24.46
N ARG A 446 11.67 -30.72 -23.55
CA ARG A 446 11.37 -32.15 -23.62
C ARG A 446 11.24 -32.79 -22.23
N PHE A 447 10.48 -33.87 -22.12
CA PHE A 447 10.29 -34.59 -20.86
C PHE A 447 11.46 -35.50 -20.46
N GLY A 448 12.35 -35.87 -21.38
CA GLY A 448 13.53 -36.67 -21.08
C GLY A 448 14.80 -35.85 -21.08
N ALA A 449 15.73 -36.15 -20.18
CA ALA A 449 17.04 -35.49 -20.19
C ALA A 449 17.73 -35.66 -21.55
N ALA A 450 18.26 -34.58 -22.11
CA ALA A 450 19.15 -34.60 -23.26
C ALA A 450 20.56 -34.93 -22.81
N LYS A 451 21.36 -35.53 -23.66
CA LYS A 451 22.81 -35.44 -23.50
C LYS A 451 23.19 -33.98 -23.71
N VAL A 452 23.77 -33.41 -22.69
CA VAL A 452 24.27 -32.03 -22.79
C VAL A 452 25.55 -32.08 -23.61
N ASP A 453 25.56 -31.35 -24.72
CA ASP A 453 26.79 -31.00 -25.42
C ASP A 453 27.18 -29.60 -24.87
N GLU A 454 28.26 -29.55 -24.10
CA GLU A 454 28.74 -28.33 -23.46
C GLU A 454 29.15 -27.22 -24.45
N THR A 455 29.19 -27.53 -25.75
CA THR A 455 29.54 -26.58 -26.81
C THR A 455 28.33 -25.91 -27.45
N THR A 456 27.10 -26.37 -27.15
CA THR A 456 25.87 -25.82 -27.72
C THR A 456 25.17 -24.89 -26.74
N PHE A 457 24.73 -23.74 -27.21
CA PHE A 457 23.95 -22.75 -26.48
C PHE A 457 22.85 -22.16 -27.39
N ASP A 458 21.81 -21.65 -26.76
CA ASP A 458 20.79 -20.86 -27.42
C ASP A 458 20.99 -19.39 -27.02
N GLU A 459 20.83 -18.49 -27.97
CA GLU A 459 20.92 -17.04 -27.77
C GLU A 459 19.52 -16.41 -27.85
N TYR A 460 19.32 -15.39 -27.08
CA TYR A 460 18.15 -14.51 -27.21
C TYR A 460 18.55 -13.06 -26.95
N THR A 461 17.78 -12.15 -27.52
CA THR A 461 17.92 -10.72 -27.21
C THR A 461 17.08 -10.40 -25.97
N SER A 462 17.73 -9.83 -24.95
CA SER A 462 17.00 -9.23 -23.83
C SER A 462 16.56 -7.84 -24.23
N ASP A 463 15.27 -7.62 -24.20
CA ASP A 463 14.62 -6.36 -24.54
C ASP A 463 13.94 -5.83 -23.28
N PRO A 464 14.19 -4.56 -22.87
CA PRO A 464 13.70 -3.99 -21.61
C PRO A 464 12.18 -3.90 -21.51
#